data_9321ecf6b4c9470087a49ff57e8f0594
#
_entry.id   9321ecf6b4c9470087a49ff57e8f0594
#
_cell.length_a   1.000
_cell.length_b   1.000
_cell.length_c   1.000
_cell.angle_alpha   90.00
_cell.angle_beta   90.00
_cell.angle_gamma   90.00
#
_symmetry.space_group_name_H-M   'P 1'
#
loop_
_entity.id
_entity.type
_entity.pdbx_description
1 polymer ?
#
loop_
_entity_poly.entity_id
_entity_poly.type
_entity_poly.pdbx_seq_one_letter_code
_entity_poly.pdbx_strand_id
1 'polypeptide(L)'
;MNQVLLINASAQGTASHANRLALDLVACLRQAHPALALVERPVGTDTLPALSQAYVQALTTTTPFDAPELALSETLIRELEQSDALLIATPLHNFTLPAALKLWIDYVLRIHRTFQSRAESKLGLLADRPVYVLVGSGGFHQGPRAGQPDFLTPYLRHALNTLGLFNIHFFYLQGLVFGDEAVRQTIDANRALLAQQPLFSRLADPHHLGVLP
;
A
#
# COMPACT_ATOMS: atom_id res chain seq x y z
N MET A 1 7.39 16.45 -6.35
CA MET A 1 7.29 14.99 -6.17
C MET A 1 8.11 14.31 -7.25
N ASN A 2 9.00 13.38 -6.86
CA ASN A 2 9.95 12.72 -7.76
C ASN A 2 9.63 11.24 -7.96
N GLN A 3 9.16 10.56 -6.91
CA GLN A 3 8.92 9.10 -6.95
C GLN A 3 7.69 8.71 -6.12
N VAL A 4 6.90 7.78 -6.66
CA VAL A 4 5.81 7.08 -5.97
C VAL A 4 6.14 5.59 -5.93
N LEU A 5 5.94 4.96 -4.77
CA LEU A 5 5.96 3.51 -4.63
C LEU A 5 4.52 2.98 -4.65
N LEU A 6 4.22 2.04 -5.54
CA LEU A 6 2.96 1.32 -5.62
C LEU A 6 3.16 -0.15 -5.24
N ILE A 7 2.58 -0.56 -4.12
CA ILE A 7 2.50 -1.96 -3.71
C ILE A 7 1.17 -2.53 -4.21
N ASN A 8 1.21 -3.47 -5.15
CA ASN A 8 0.03 -4.22 -5.56
C ASN A 8 0.05 -5.62 -4.92
N ALA A 9 -0.83 -5.83 -3.95
CA ALA A 9 -0.92 -7.09 -3.21
C ALA A 9 -2.02 -8.03 -3.74
N SER A 10 -2.65 -7.69 -4.87
CA SER A 10 -3.70 -8.50 -5.47
C SER A 10 -3.12 -9.57 -6.40
N ALA A 11 -3.47 -10.82 -6.18
CA ALA A 11 -3.18 -11.92 -7.11
C ALA A 11 -3.86 -11.76 -8.49
N GLN A 12 -4.84 -10.85 -8.62
CA GLN A 12 -5.46 -10.50 -9.90
C GLN A 12 -4.59 -9.55 -10.74
N GLY A 13 -3.48 -9.05 -10.20
CA GLY A 13 -2.56 -8.17 -10.92
C GLY A 13 -3.27 -6.93 -11.48
N THR A 14 -3.17 -6.72 -12.79
CA THR A 14 -3.80 -5.60 -13.51
C THR A 14 -5.33 -5.69 -13.59
N ALA A 15 -5.93 -6.85 -13.35
CA ALA A 15 -7.40 -7.00 -13.30
C ALA A 15 -8.01 -6.48 -11.99
N SER A 16 -7.21 -6.26 -10.95
CA SER A 16 -7.67 -5.71 -9.67
C SER A 16 -8.21 -4.29 -9.81
N HIS A 17 -9.45 -4.06 -9.36
CA HIS A 17 -10.05 -2.71 -9.34
C HIS A 17 -9.26 -1.73 -8.49
N ALA A 18 -8.77 -2.16 -7.32
CA ALA A 18 -7.94 -1.32 -6.45
C ALA A 18 -6.62 -0.94 -7.14
N ASN A 19 -5.98 -1.88 -7.87
CA ASN A 19 -4.75 -1.57 -8.60
C ASN A 19 -5.01 -0.62 -9.78
N ARG A 20 -6.09 -0.82 -10.54
CA ARG A 20 -6.45 0.10 -11.64
C ARG A 20 -6.68 1.52 -11.10
N LEU A 21 -7.43 1.66 -10.02
CA LEU A 21 -7.62 2.96 -9.40
C LEU A 21 -6.30 3.57 -8.91
N ALA A 22 -5.38 2.77 -8.34
CA ALA A 22 -4.06 3.25 -7.96
C ALA A 22 -3.24 3.76 -9.16
N LEU A 23 -3.31 3.09 -10.30
CA LEU A 23 -2.66 3.54 -11.55
C LEU A 23 -3.30 4.83 -12.09
N ASP A 24 -4.62 5.00 -11.98
CA ASP A 24 -5.29 6.26 -12.31
C ASP A 24 -4.77 7.42 -11.43
N LEU A 25 -4.50 7.16 -10.13
CA LEU A 25 -3.89 8.13 -9.23
C LEU A 25 -2.48 8.50 -9.67
N VAL A 26 -1.67 7.52 -10.08
CA VAL A 26 -0.32 7.78 -10.62
C VAL A 26 -0.40 8.62 -11.90
N ALA A 27 -1.34 8.32 -12.79
CA ALA A 27 -1.55 9.11 -14.01
C ALA A 27 -1.92 10.56 -13.68
N CYS A 28 -2.80 10.79 -12.70
CA CYS A 28 -3.14 12.12 -12.20
C CYS A 28 -1.91 12.87 -11.64
N LEU A 29 -1.08 12.19 -10.85
CA LEU A 29 0.14 12.78 -10.31
C LEU A 29 1.15 13.14 -11.40
N ARG A 30 1.29 12.33 -12.46
CA ARG A 30 2.17 12.61 -13.60
C ARG A 30 1.77 13.85 -14.39
N GLN A 31 0.49 14.20 -14.42
CA GLN A 31 0.04 15.47 -15.02
C GLN A 31 0.55 16.70 -14.27
N ALA A 32 0.67 16.58 -12.94
CA ALA A 32 1.22 17.64 -12.09
C ALA A 32 2.76 17.58 -12.03
N HIS A 33 3.32 16.40 -12.19
CA HIS A 33 4.75 16.09 -12.07
C HIS A 33 5.20 15.20 -13.23
N PRO A 34 5.44 15.76 -14.45
CA PRO A 34 5.71 14.95 -15.66
C PRO A 34 6.93 14.02 -15.54
N ALA A 35 7.90 14.34 -14.69
CA ALA A 35 9.09 13.53 -14.44
C ALA A 35 8.91 12.50 -13.30
N LEU A 36 7.68 12.30 -12.80
CA LEU A 36 7.40 11.40 -11.71
C LEU A 36 7.74 9.94 -12.07
N ALA A 37 8.69 9.37 -11.32
CA ALA A 37 9.01 7.95 -11.39
C ALA A 37 7.97 7.12 -10.62
N LEU A 38 7.59 5.98 -11.18
CA LEU A 38 6.79 4.97 -10.50
C LEU A 38 7.66 3.74 -10.25
N VAL A 39 7.79 3.35 -9.00
CA VAL A 39 8.31 2.05 -8.59
C VAL A 39 7.14 1.15 -8.26
N GLU A 40 7.00 0.04 -8.99
CA GLU A 40 5.94 -0.95 -8.75
C GLU A 40 6.48 -2.17 -8.04
N ARG A 41 5.76 -2.62 -7.01
CA ARG A 41 5.97 -3.89 -6.31
C ARG A 41 4.70 -4.73 -6.39
N PRO A 42 4.55 -5.55 -7.44
CA PRO A 42 3.36 -6.39 -7.64
C PRO A 42 3.45 -7.68 -6.80
N VAL A 43 3.57 -7.55 -5.48
CA VAL A 43 3.78 -8.67 -4.55
C VAL A 43 2.70 -9.74 -4.60
N GLY A 44 1.52 -9.40 -5.13
CA GLY A 44 0.42 -10.36 -5.32
C GLY A 44 0.64 -11.33 -6.47
N THR A 45 1.41 -10.95 -7.49
CA THR A 45 1.70 -11.77 -8.69
C THR A 45 3.18 -12.15 -8.80
N ASP A 46 4.07 -11.28 -8.31
CA ASP A 46 5.50 -11.55 -8.17
C ASP A 46 5.82 -11.64 -6.68
N THR A 47 5.61 -12.85 -6.13
CA THR A 47 5.67 -13.08 -4.69
C THR A 47 7.10 -13.03 -4.18
N LEU A 48 7.30 -12.30 -3.08
CA LEU A 48 8.56 -12.31 -2.36
C LEU A 48 8.87 -13.72 -1.83
N PRO A 49 10.15 -14.12 -1.75
CA PRO A 49 10.53 -15.39 -1.14
C PRO A 49 10.12 -15.41 0.34
N ALA A 50 9.76 -16.58 0.85
CA ALA A 50 9.52 -16.77 2.29
C ALA A 50 10.79 -16.40 3.09
N LEU A 51 10.59 -15.92 4.33
CA LEU A 51 11.71 -15.59 5.21
C LEU A 51 12.60 -16.81 5.44
N SER A 52 13.87 -16.71 5.04
CA SER A 52 14.82 -17.78 5.22
C SER A 52 15.35 -17.83 6.66
N GLN A 53 15.86 -19.00 7.07
CA GLN A 53 16.52 -19.13 8.37
C GLN A 53 17.70 -18.14 8.49
N ALA A 54 18.50 -17.98 7.44
CA ALA A 54 19.63 -17.04 7.41
C ALA A 54 19.16 -15.59 7.63
N TYR A 55 18.05 -15.16 6.97
CA TYR A 55 17.47 -13.84 7.19
C TYR A 55 17.04 -13.65 8.66
N VAL A 56 16.31 -14.63 9.22
CA VAL A 56 15.85 -14.55 10.63
C VAL A 56 17.04 -14.50 11.60
N GLN A 57 18.08 -15.28 11.36
CA GLN A 57 19.33 -15.23 12.15
C GLN A 57 19.99 -13.84 12.06
N ALA A 58 20.07 -13.27 10.86
CA ALA A 58 20.63 -11.93 10.66
C ALA A 58 19.87 -10.84 11.41
N LEU A 59 18.55 -10.99 11.62
CA LEU A 59 17.76 -10.04 12.41
C LEU A 59 18.02 -10.10 13.92
N THR A 60 18.53 -11.24 14.42
CA THR A 60 18.72 -11.48 15.87
C THR A 60 20.18 -11.39 16.30
N THR A 61 21.08 -11.08 15.38
CA THR A 61 22.52 -10.93 15.59
C THR A 61 22.99 -9.54 15.18
N THR A 62 24.22 -9.18 15.55
CA THR A 62 24.86 -7.93 15.08
C THR A 62 25.35 -8.11 13.64
N THR A 63 24.39 -8.09 12.70
CA THR A 63 24.67 -8.26 11.27
C THR A 63 24.74 -6.89 10.59
N PRO A 64 25.77 -6.58 9.79
CA PRO A 64 25.81 -5.36 8.99
C PRO A 64 24.63 -5.27 8.03
N PHE A 65 24.10 -4.05 7.77
CA PHE A 65 22.92 -3.87 6.92
C PHE A 65 23.16 -4.26 5.46
N ASP A 66 24.42 -4.27 5.00
CA ASP A 66 24.83 -4.68 3.65
C ASP A 66 25.08 -6.19 3.51
N ALA A 67 24.82 -6.98 4.55
CA ALA A 67 24.94 -8.43 4.49
C ALA A 67 24.02 -9.04 3.42
N PRO A 68 24.50 -10.05 2.66
CA PRO A 68 23.73 -10.65 1.57
C PRO A 68 22.34 -11.15 1.99
N GLU A 69 22.21 -11.68 3.21
CA GLU A 69 20.94 -12.19 3.78
C GLU A 69 19.89 -11.09 3.93
N LEU A 70 20.31 -9.82 4.05
CA LEU A 70 19.46 -8.66 4.22
C LEU A 70 19.20 -7.90 2.91
N ALA A 71 19.84 -8.29 1.80
CA ALA A 71 19.85 -7.53 0.54
C ALA A 71 18.43 -7.22 0.00
N LEU A 72 17.52 -8.21 0.01
CA LEU A 72 16.14 -7.99 -0.43
C LEU A 72 15.40 -6.98 0.47
N SER A 73 15.52 -7.15 1.79
CA SER A 73 14.92 -6.23 2.76
C SER A 73 15.46 -4.81 2.58
N GLU A 74 16.78 -4.64 2.39
CA GLU A 74 17.39 -3.34 2.12
C GLU A 74 16.85 -2.71 0.82
N THR A 75 16.65 -3.51 -0.23
CA THR A 75 16.04 -3.03 -1.47
C THR A 75 14.65 -2.47 -1.23
N LEU A 76 13.77 -3.24 -0.56
CA LEU A 76 12.40 -2.84 -0.26
C LEU A 76 12.33 -1.61 0.67
N ILE A 77 13.23 -1.51 1.64
CA ILE A 77 13.32 -0.35 2.53
C ILE A 77 13.77 0.90 1.77
N ARG A 78 14.78 0.78 0.89
CA ARG A 78 15.25 1.92 0.07
C ARG A 78 14.16 2.44 -0.86
N GLU A 79 13.32 1.58 -1.42
CA GLU A 79 12.17 2.00 -2.22
C GLU A 79 11.19 2.84 -1.41
N LEU A 80 10.91 2.45 -0.16
CA LEU A 80 10.14 3.27 0.76
C LEU A 80 10.82 4.62 1.05
N GLU A 81 12.11 4.62 1.36
CA GLU A 81 12.86 5.82 1.71
C GLU A 81 12.93 6.84 0.58
N GLN A 82 13.06 6.35 -0.66
CA GLN A 82 13.18 7.17 -1.86
C GLN A 82 11.84 7.71 -2.38
N SER A 83 10.72 7.18 -1.87
CA SER A 83 9.40 7.57 -2.35
C SER A 83 8.88 8.80 -1.61
N ASP A 84 8.25 9.72 -2.33
CA ASP A 84 7.55 10.88 -1.77
C ASP A 84 6.13 10.54 -1.32
N ALA A 85 5.54 9.48 -1.87
CA ALA A 85 4.24 8.93 -1.47
C ALA A 85 4.20 7.41 -1.67
N LEU A 86 3.36 6.74 -0.88
CA LEU A 86 3.10 5.30 -0.95
C LEU A 86 1.64 5.04 -1.34
N LEU A 87 1.43 4.25 -2.37
CA LEU A 87 0.13 3.69 -2.74
C LEU A 87 0.13 2.19 -2.42
N ILE A 88 -0.90 1.70 -1.75
CA ILE A 88 -1.08 0.27 -1.48
C ILE A 88 -2.43 -0.16 -2.04
N ALA A 89 -2.43 -0.99 -3.07
CA ALA A 89 -3.62 -1.64 -3.61
C ALA A 89 -3.68 -3.07 -3.06
N THR A 90 -4.69 -3.38 -2.25
CA THR A 90 -4.79 -4.66 -1.56
C THR A 90 -6.23 -5.17 -1.52
N PRO A 91 -6.48 -6.47 -1.70
CA PRO A 91 -7.77 -7.03 -1.32
C PRO A 91 -7.87 -7.22 0.20
N LEU A 92 -9.11 -7.25 0.71
CA LEU A 92 -9.42 -7.84 2.01
C LEU A 92 -9.57 -9.36 1.82
N HIS A 93 -8.62 -10.15 2.29
CA HIS A 93 -8.65 -11.60 2.22
C HIS A 93 -8.95 -12.21 3.60
N ASN A 94 -10.03 -12.99 3.68
CA ASN A 94 -10.39 -13.69 4.93
C ASN A 94 -10.28 -12.75 6.15
N PHE A 95 -10.92 -11.57 6.05
CA PHE A 95 -11.02 -10.53 7.08
C PHE A 95 -9.74 -9.73 7.35
N THR A 96 -8.61 -10.00 6.64
CA THR A 96 -7.34 -9.33 6.87
C THR A 96 -6.58 -9.07 5.56
N LEU A 97 -5.31 -8.73 5.63
CA LEU A 97 -4.44 -8.51 4.47
C LEU A 97 -4.00 -9.85 3.84
N PRO A 98 -3.71 -9.89 2.54
CA PRO A 98 -3.19 -11.09 1.90
C PRO A 98 -1.78 -11.43 2.41
N ALA A 99 -1.43 -12.73 2.39
CA ALA A 99 -0.12 -13.23 2.84
C ALA A 99 1.06 -12.53 2.16
N ALA A 100 0.92 -12.18 0.87
CA ALA A 100 1.94 -11.48 0.11
C ALA A 100 2.25 -10.08 0.68
N LEU A 101 1.22 -9.32 1.09
CA LEU A 101 1.42 -8.02 1.74
C LEU A 101 2.01 -8.17 3.14
N LYS A 102 1.59 -9.22 3.87
CA LYS A 102 2.18 -9.52 5.18
C LYS A 102 3.67 -9.81 5.07
N LEU A 103 4.07 -10.57 4.06
CA LEU A 103 5.48 -10.88 3.82
C LEU A 103 6.30 -9.64 3.48
N TRP A 104 5.75 -8.71 2.66
CA TRP A 104 6.38 -7.42 2.40
C TRP A 104 6.58 -6.62 3.71
N ILE A 105 5.56 -6.57 4.58
CA ILE A 105 5.66 -5.92 5.89
C ILE A 105 6.77 -6.56 6.72
N ASP A 106 6.88 -7.88 6.73
CA ASP A 106 7.91 -8.61 7.51
C ASP A 106 9.33 -8.32 7.02
N TYR A 107 9.49 -8.02 5.72
CA TYR A 107 10.78 -7.58 5.18
C TYR A 107 11.13 -6.13 5.52
N VAL A 108 10.15 -5.23 5.59
CA VAL A 108 10.42 -3.80 5.80
C VAL A 108 10.39 -3.38 7.28
N LEU A 109 9.73 -4.15 8.16
CA LEU A 109 9.73 -3.92 9.61
C LEU A 109 10.99 -4.51 10.23
N ARG A 110 12.09 -3.75 10.21
CA ARG A 110 13.38 -4.17 10.77
C ARG A 110 13.81 -3.30 11.92
N ILE A 111 14.10 -3.96 13.05
CA ILE A 111 14.66 -3.30 14.24
C ILE A 111 16.01 -2.65 13.89
N HIS A 112 16.26 -1.47 14.45
CA HIS A 112 17.44 -0.62 14.22
C HIS A 112 17.59 -0.08 12.80
N ARG A 113 16.72 -0.50 11.86
CA ARG A 113 16.77 -0.04 10.45
C ARG A 113 15.55 0.83 10.09
N THR A 114 14.36 0.38 10.42
CA THR A 114 13.10 1.12 10.16
C THR A 114 12.33 1.45 11.43
N PHE A 115 12.67 0.83 12.54
CA PHE A 115 12.17 1.21 13.85
C PHE A 115 13.16 0.87 14.97
N GLN A 116 12.96 1.48 16.14
CA GLN A 116 13.66 1.19 17.40
C GLN A 116 12.67 0.78 18.49
N SER A 117 13.06 -0.17 19.32
CA SER A 117 12.31 -0.50 20.55
C SER A 117 12.63 0.53 21.63
N ARG A 118 11.60 1.02 22.31
CA ARG A 118 11.67 1.81 23.55
C ARG A 118 10.99 1.03 24.66
N ALA A 119 11.13 1.47 25.91
CA ALA A 119 10.60 0.75 27.07
C ALA A 119 9.10 0.41 26.93
N GLU A 120 8.27 1.30 26.39
CA GLU A 120 6.82 1.11 26.31
C GLU A 120 6.26 1.23 24.87
N SER A 121 7.11 1.42 23.86
CA SER A 121 6.67 1.70 22.49
C SER A 121 7.71 1.34 21.44
N LYS A 122 7.36 1.51 20.19
CA LYS A 122 8.30 1.49 19.06
C LYS A 122 8.38 2.88 18.45
N LEU A 123 9.60 3.31 18.13
CA LEU A 123 9.87 4.53 17.39
C LEU A 123 10.14 4.20 15.94
N GLY A 124 9.32 4.70 15.03
CA GLY A 124 9.59 4.63 13.59
C GLY A 124 10.75 5.54 13.19
N LEU A 125 11.55 5.08 12.25
CA LEU A 125 12.77 5.78 11.78
C LEU A 125 12.61 6.35 10.36
N LEU A 126 11.57 5.97 9.63
CA LEU A 126 11.31 6.56 8.32
C LEU A 126 10.68 7.96 8.46
N ALA A 127 11.02 8.85 7.55
CA ALA A 127 10.34 10.13 7.44
C ALA A 127 8.88 9.92 7.02
N ASP A 128 7.95 10.63 7.66
CA ASP A 128 6.52 10.53 7.34
C ASP A 128 6.24 11.04 5.92
N ARG A 129 5.27 10.42 5.27
CA ARG A 129 4.81 10.74 3.91
C ARG A 129 3.37 10.29 3.71
N PRO A 130 2.65 10.84 2.71
CA PRO A 130 1.30 10.41 2.41
C PRO A 130 1.26 8.93 2.00
N VAL A 131 0.38 8.16 2.64
CA VAL A 131 0.09 6.77 2.32
C VAL A 131 -1.40 6.64 1.98
N TYR A 132 -1.70 6.14 0.79
CA TYR A 132 -3.06 5.91 0.34
C TYR A 132 -3.27 4.41 0.15
N VAL A 133 -4.18 3.84 0.93
CA VAL A 133 -4.48 2.41 0.92
C VAL A 133 -5.84 2.19 0.27
N LEU A 134 -5.85 1.51 -0.87
CA LEU A 134 -7.05 1.15 -1.62
C LEU A 134 -7.38 -0.31 -1.31
N VAL A 135 -8.45 -0.53 -0.53
CA VAL A 135 -8.86 -1.86 -0.06
C VAL A 135 -10.03 -2.35 -0.88
N GLY A 136 -9.82 -3.39 -1.70
CA GLY A 136 -10.89 -4.05 -2.46
C GLY A 136 -11.51 -5.21 -1.68
N SER A 137 -12.85 -5.28 -1.63
CA SER A 137 -13.55 -6.40 -1.00
C SER A 137 -14.82 -6.79 -1.74
N GLY A 138 -15.12 -8.10 -1.79
CA GLY A 138 -16.38 -8.60 -2.35
C GLY A 138 -17.59 -8.18 -1.54
N GLY A 139 -17.51 -8.26 -0.21
CA GLY A 139 -18.56 -7.86 0.72
C GLY A 139 -18.30 -6.49 1.36
N PHE A 140 -19.04 -6.22 2.46
CA PHE A 140 -18.96 -4.98 3.22
C PHE A 140 -18.32 -5.24 4.58
N HIS A 141 -17.32 -4.44 4.92
CA HIS A 141 -16.58 -4.50 6.20
C HIS A 141 -16.48 -3.14 6.88
N GLN A 142 -16.97 -2.08 6.23
CA GLN A 142 -17.03 -0.72 6.76
C GLN A 142 -18.43 -0.12 6.58
N GLY A 143 -18.79 0.80 7.46
CA GLY A 143 -20.05 1.54 7.39
C GLY A 143 -21.28 0.72 7.83
N PRO A 144 -22.51 1.26 7.60
CA PRO A 144 -23.77 0.67 8.10
C PRO A 144 -24.07 -0.73 7.53
N ARG A 145 -23.49 -1.10 6.39
CA ARG A 145 -23.66 -2.42 5.75
C ARG A 145 -22.59 -3.44 6.15
N ALA A 146 -21.70 -3.10 7.08
CA ALA A 146 -20.62 -4.02 7.50
C ALA A 146 -21.21 -5.31 8.08
N GLY A 147 -20.96 -6.43 7.39
CA GLY A 147 -21.39 -7.77 7.78
C GLY A 147 -20.22 -8.71 8.12
N GLN A 148 -19.00 -8.18 8.09
CA GLN A 148 -17.78 -8.94 8.42
C GLN A 148 -16.77 -8.04 9.15
N PRO A 149 -15.89 -8.63 10.01
CA PRO A 149 -14.88 -7.88 10.71
C PRO A 149 -13.79 -7.36 9.77
N ASP A 150 -13.16 -6.26 10.14
CA ASP A 150 -11.98 -5.70 9.50
C ASP A 150 -10.77 -5.80 10.44
N PHE A 151 -9.91 -6.78 10.20
CA PHE A 151 -8.61 -6.90 10.87
C PHE A 151 -7.47 -6.33 10.01
N LEU A 152 -7.75 -5.93 8.75
CA LEU A 152 -6.77 -5.35 7.86
C LEU A 152 -6.41 -3.92 8.27
N THR A 153 -7.41 -3.07 8.38
CA THR A 153 -7.21 -1.62 8.62
C THR A 153 -6.44 -1.34 9.90
N PRO A 154 -6.83 -1.85 11.09
CA PRO A 154 -6.10 -1.58 12.32
C PRO A 154 -4.69 -2.17 12.31
N TYR A 155 -4.52 -3.37 11.76
CA TYR A 155 -3.21 -3.99 11.67
C TYR A 155 -2.26 -3.21 10.75
N LEU A 156 -2.70 -2.90 9.51
CA LEU A 156 -1.85 -2.21 8.55
C LEU A 156 -1.50 -0.80 9.02
N ARG A 157 -2.45 -0.08 9.62
CA ARG A 157 -2.20 1.22 10.25
C ARG A 157 -1.12 1.11 11.33
N HIS A 158 -1.22 0.11 12.22
CA HIS A 158 -0.24 -0.09 13.28
C HIS A 158 1.15 -0.43 12.73
N ALA A 159 1.23 -1.31 11.72
CA ALA A 159 2.48 -1.68 11.07
C ALA A 159 3.16 -0.46 10.40
N LEU A 160 2.40 0.34 9.66
CA LEU A 160 2.90 1.56 9.01
C LEU A 160 3.33 2.62 10.04
N ASN A 161 2.55 2.82 11.12
CA ASN A 161 2.94 3.71 12.21
C ASN A 161 4.24 3.27 12.88
N THR A 162 4.47 1.95 13.00
CA THR A 162 5.72 1.40 13.53
C THR A 162 6.93 1.75 12.64
N LEU A 163 6.74 1.94 11.34
CA LEU A 163 7.77 2.43 10.42
C LEU A 163 8.04 3.94 10.58
N GLY A 164 7.08 4.71 11.12
CA GLY A 164 7.11 6.19 11.18
C GLY A 164 6.16 6.86 10.19
N LEU A 165 5.30 6.09 9.53
CA LEU A 165 4.33 6.62 8.56
C LEU A 165 2.98 6.81 9.28
N PHE A 166 2.55 8.06 9.44
CA PHE A 166 1.35 8.43 10.20
C PHE A 166 0.26 9.05 9.32
N ASN A 167 0.65 9.67 8.20
CA ASN A 167 -0.27 10.31 7.25
C ASN A 167 -0.92 9.25 6.34
N ILE A 168 -1.84 8.43 6.90
CA ILE A 168 -2.41 7.23 6.26
C ILE A 168 -3.90 7.41 6.01
N HIS A 169 -4.31 7.28 4.75
CA HIS A 169 -5.67 7.39 4.25
C HIS A 169 -6.13 6.05 3.67
N PHE A 170 -7.27 5.54 4.16
CA PHE A 170 -7.87 4.30 3.65
C PHE A 170 -9.10 4.61 2.79
N PHE A 171 -9.21 3.91 1.66
CA PHE A 171 -10.31 3.98 0.71
C PHE A 171 -10.82 2.57 0.45
N TYR A 172 -12.13 2.36 0.60
CA TYR A 172 -12.72 1.03 0.61
C TYR A 172 -13.61 0.80 -0.61
N LEU A 173 -13.12 -0.01 -1.56
CA LEU A 173 -13.87 -0.47 -2.72
C LEU A 173 -14.63 -1.73 -2.31
N GLN A 174 -15.83 -1.56 -1.79
CA GLN A 174 -16.64 -2.65 -1.23
C GLN A 174 -17.74 -3.07 -2.20
N GLY A 175 -18.20 -4.31 -2.06
CA GLY A 175 -19.31 -4.82 -2.86
C GLY A 175 -18.91 -5.24 -4.27
N LEU A 176 -17.64 -5.54 -4.52
CA LEU A 176 -17.10 -5.83 -5.85
C LEU A 176 -17.64 -7.11 -6.50
N VAL A 177 -18.39 -7.93 -5.77
CA VAL A 177 -19.05 -9.16 -6.29
C VAL A 177 -20.51 -8.97 -6.69
N PHE A 178 -21.08 -7.76 -6.48
CA PHE A 178 -22.50 -7.50 -6.72
C PHE A 178 -22.81 -6.95 -8.13
N GLY A 179 -21.92 -7.22 -9.10
CA GLY A 179 -22.07 -6.86 -10.51
C GLY A 179 -21.50 -5.50 -10.89
N ASP A 180 -21.46 -5.24 -12.21
CA ASP A 180 -20.75 -4.10 -12.79
C ASP A 180 -21.24 -2.73 -12.30
N GLU A 181 -22.55 -2.60 -12.05
CA GLU A 181 -23.10 -1.36 -11.54
C GLU A 181 -22.60 -1.05 -10.14
N ALA A 182 -22.57 -2.03 -9.24
CA ALA A 182 -22.02 -1.88 -7.89
C ALA A 182 -20.52 -1.54 -7.93
N VAL A 183 -19.79 -2.15 -8.86
CA VAL A 183 -18.37 -1.88 -9.09
C VAL A 183 -18.18 -0.42 -9.54
N ARG A 184 -18.94 0.06 -10.53
CA ARG A 184 -18.87 1.46 -10.99
C ARG A 184 -19.15 2.43 -9.85
N GLN A 185 -20.26 2.23 -9.13
CA GLN A 185 -20.67 3.09 -8.02
C GLN A 185 -19.62 3.20 -6.93
N THR A 186 -19.01 2.06 -6.52
CA THR A 186 -17.97 2.09 -5.48
C THR A 186 -16.68 2.76 -5.97
N ILE A 187 -16.29 2.58 -7.24
CA ILE A 187 -15.13 3.25 -7.83
C ILE A 187 -15.37 4.76 -7.90
N ASP A 188 -16.52 5.20 -8.41
CA ASP A 188 -16.83 6.62 -8.56
C ASP A 188 -16.94 7.33 -7.20
N ALA A 189 -17.53 6.67 -6.20
CA ALA A 189 -17.57 7.19 -4.83
C ALA A 189 -16.16 7.36 -4.25
N ASN A 190 -15.26 6.38 -4.45
CA ASN A 190 -13.89 6.47 -3.97
C ASN A 190 -13.06 7.50 -4.76
N ARG A 191 -13.27 7.68 -6.06
CA ARG A 191 -12.67 8.77 -6.83
C ARG A 191 -13.06 10.13 -6.30
N ALA A 192 -14.34 10.34 -5.97
CA ALA A 192 -14.82 11.59 -5.37
C ALA A 192 -14.18 11.88 -4.00
N LEU A 193 -13.97 10.85 -3.17
CA LEU A 193 -13.26 10.99 -1.89
C LEU A 193 -11.77 11.28 -2.09
N LEU A 194 -11.13 10.62 -3.06
CA LEU A 194 -9.73 10.83 -3.42
C LEU A 194 -9.50 12.24 -3.96
N ALA A 195 -10.43 12.78 -4.75
CA ALA A 195 -10.35 14.15 -5.26
C ALA A 195 -10.35 15.23 -4.15
N GLN A 196 -10.81 14.90 -2.95
CA GLN A 196 -10.72 15.77 -1.78
C GLN A 196 -9.34 15.77 -1.12
N GLN A 197 -8.47 14.82 -1.50
CA GLN A 197 -7.12 14.76 -0.97
C GLN A 197 -6.21 15.76 -1.69
N PRO A 198 -5.31 16.46 -0.98
CA PRO A 198 -4.47 17.51 -1.57
C PRO A 198 -3.68 17.05 -2.80
N LEU A 199 -3.17 15.81 -2.81
CA LEU A 199 -2.40 15.26 -3.92
C LEU A 199 -3.24 14.95 -5.16
N PHE A 200 -4.54 14.76 -5.01
CA PHE A 200 -5.45 14.28 -6.06
C PHE A 200 -6.57 15.24 -6.41
N SER A 201 -6.47 16.52 -6.04
CA SER A 201 -7.49 17.53 -6.32
C SER A 201 -7.82 17.67 -7.83
N ARG A 202 -6.90 17.33 -8.72
CA ARG A 202 -7.11 17.33 -10.17
C ARG A 202 -8.00 16.18 -10.68
N LEU A 203 -8.25 15.13 -9.88
CA LEU A 203 -9.21 14.09 -10.24
C LEU A 203 -10.66 14.59 -10.37
N ALA A 204 -10.96 15.76 -9.80
CA ALA A 204 -12.28 16.38 -9.89
C ALA A 204 -12.56 17.00 -11.27
N ASP A 205 -11.57 17.16 -12.15
CA ASP A 205 -11.74 17.74 -13.47
C ASP A 205 -12.20 16.69 -14.48
N PRO A 206 -13.44 16.74 -15.01
CA PRO A 206 -13.98 15.74 -15.92
C PRO A 206 -13.26 15.68 -17.28
N HIS A 207 -12.46 16.68 -17.64
CA HIS A 207 -11.66 16.71 -18.88
C HIS A 207 -10.35 15.93 -18.77
N HIS A 208 -10.03 15.35 -17.60
CA HIS A 208 -8.75 14.66 -17.35
C HIS A 208 -8.81 13.14 -17.53
N LEU A 209 -9.99 12.57 -17.70
CA LEU A 209 -10.16 11.15 -18.03
C LEU A 209 -10.13 11.00 -19.56
N GLY A 210 -8.94 11.12 -20.14
CA GLY A 210 -8.71 10.60 -21.48
C GLY A 210 -9.11 9.12 -21.46
N VAL A 211 -10.18 8.81 -22.19
CA VAL A 211 -10.63 7.44 -22.46
C VAL A 211 -9.41 6.68 -23.00
N LEU A 212 -8.81 5.84 -22.16
CA LEU A 212 -7.92 4.80 -22.68
C LEU A 212 -8.83 3.76 -23.35
N PRO A 213 -8.53 3.38 -24.60
CA PRO A 213 -9.32 2.45 -25.38
C PRO A 213 -9.38 1.06 -24.76
#